data_1a656044fbb1c6a96ccdb09dfdbfd54e
#
_entry.id   1a656044fbb1c6a96ccdb09dfdbfd54e
#
_cell.length_a   1.000
_cell.length_b   1.000
_cell.length_c   1.000
_cell.angle_alpha   90.00
_cell.angle_beta   90.00
_cell.angle_gamma   90.00
#
_symmetry.space_group_name_H-M   'P 1'
#
loop_
_entity.id
_entity.type
_entity.pdbx_description
1 polymer ?
#
loop_
_entity_poly.entity_id
_entity_poly.type
_entity_poly.pdbx_seq_one_letter_code
_entity_poly.pdbx_strand_id
1 'polypeptide(L)'
;MDPGVLAAIRLLPTHKKAIEELVLGSDNFRSLCRDLGDAESALRRWESSDGPGTAARCVEYRHLIDGLEAELRQSINEWQASSARRSK
;
A
#
# COMPACT_ATOMS: atom_id res chain seq x y z
N MET A 1 7.69 7.51 11.33
CA MET A 1 7.31 7.14 9.95
C MET A 1 5.81 7.04 9.84
N ASP A 2 5.26 7.47 8.71
CA ASP A 2 3.83 7.45 8.44
C ASP A 2 3.28 6.00 8.53
N PRO A 3 2.15 5.77 9.21
CA PRO A 3 1.55 4.43 9.30
C PRO A 3 1.28 3.78 7.94
N GLY A 4 0.91 4.57 6.93
CA GLY A 4 0.68 4.04 5.58
C GLY A 4 1.95 3.55 4.93
N VAL A 5 3.06 4.25 5.14
CA VAL A 5 4.37 3.84 4.64
C VAL A 5 4.82 2.54 5.32
N LEU A 6 4.60 2.44 6.64
CA LEU A 6 4.91 1.21 7.36
C LEU A 6 4.07 0.04 6.84
N ALA A 7 2.79 0.29 6.53
CA ALA A 7 1.91 -0.74 5.96
C ALA A 7 2.45 -1.23 4.61
N ALA A 8 2.88 -0.32 3.75
CA ALA A 8 3.45 -0.67 2.45
C ALA A 8 4.73 -1.51 2.60
N ILE A 9 5.59 -1.14 3.54
CA ILE A 9 6.83 -1.88 3.79
C ILE A 9 6.52 -3.29 4.32
N ARG A 10 5.53 -3.42 5.22
CA ARG A 10 5.13 -4.73 5.73
C ARG A 10 4.59 -5.62 4.62
N LEU A 11 3.85 -5.04 3.69
CA LEU A 11 3.24 -5.78 2.59
C LEU A 11 4.27 -6.16 1.52
N LEU A 12 5.24 -5.28 1.29
CA LEU A 12 6.26 -5.44 0.24
C LEU A 12 7.67 -5.27 0.83
N PRO A 13 8.08 -6.17 1.73
CA PRO A 13 9.34 -5.97 2.47
C PRO A 13 10.59 -5.97 1.59
N THR A 14 10.56 -6.68 0.45
CA THR A 14 11.70 -6.70 -0.47
C THR A 14 11.88 -5.38 -1.21
N HIS A 15 10.88 -4.50 -1.15
CA HIS A 15 10.90 -3.20 -1.82
C HIS A 15 11.05 -2.03 -0.85
N LYS A 16 11.49 -2.29 0.37
CA LYS A 16 11.58 -1.26 1.42
C LYS A 16 12.33 -0.01 0.95
N LYS A 17 13.49 -0.18 0.35
CA LYS A 17 14.31 0.95 -0.09
C LYS A 17 13.61 1.77 -1.17
N ALA A 18 13.01 1.10 -2.15
CA ALA A 18 12.27 1.78 -3.22
C ALA A 18 11.08 2.55 -2.65
N ILE A 19 10.37 1.96 -1.70
CA ILE A 19 9.25 2.61 -1.04
C ILE A 19 9.70 3.89 -0.33
N GLU A 20 10.78 3.81 0.44
CA GLU A 20 11.33 4.95 1.17
C GLU A 20 11.70 6.10 0.22
N GLU A 21 12.32 5.78 -0.90
CA GLU A 21 12.72 6.80 -1.88
C GLU A 21 11.51 7.39 -2.62
N LEU A 22 10.56 6.55 -3.02
CA LEU A 22 9.35 7.02 -3.70
C LEU A 22 8.52 7.95 -2.81
N VAL A 23 8.44 7.65 -1.53
CA VAL A 23 7.70 8.48 -0.57
C VAL A 23 8.29 9.89 -0.51
N LEU A 24 9.60 10.01 -0.66
CA LEU A 24 10.25 11.32 -0.62
C LEU A 24 9.95 12.17 -1.86
N GLY A 25 9.74 11.53 -3.01
CA GLY A 25 9.64 12.24 -4.28
C GLY A 25 8.29 12.20 -4.99
N SER A 26 7.30 11.47 -4.46
CA SER A 26 6.03 11.29 -5.16
C SER A 26 4.83 11.46 -4.24
N ASP A 27 4.05 12.52 -4.46
CA ASP A 27 2.80 12.75 -3.75
C ASP A 27 1.79 11.64 -4.03
N ASN A 28 1.75 11.18 -5.28
CA ASN A 28 0.85 10.11 -5.68
C ASN A 28 1.17 8.81 -4.93
N PHE A 29 2.45 8.48 -4.81
CA PHE A 29 2.86 7.28 -4.09
C PHE A 29 2.51 7.40 -2.60
N ARG A 30 2.71 8.58 -2.00
CA ARG A 30 2.31 8.81 -0.60
C ARG A 30 0.81 8.61 -0.40
N SER A 31 0.00 9.07 -1.38
CA SER A 31 -1.45 8.87 -1.33
C SER A 31 -1.83 7.39 -1.35
N LEU A 32 -1.16 6.60 -2.21
CA LEU A 32 -1.38 5.15 -2.26
C LEU A 32 -1.05 4.49 -0.92
N CYS A 33 0.05 4.89 -0.29
CA CYS A 33 0.45 4.36 1.02
C CYS A 33 -0.58 4.73 2.09
N ARG A 34 -1.08 5.96 2.07
CA ARG A 34 -2.11 6.41 3.02
C ARG A 34 -3.38 5.60 2.86
N ASP A 35 -3.81 5.41 1.60
CA ASP A 35 -5.02 4.63 1.31
C ASP A 35 -4.87 3.19 1.78
N LEU A 36 -3.69 2.60 1.60
CA LEU A 36 -3.41 1.25 2.09
C LEU A 36 -3.52 1.19 3.61
N GLY A 37 -2.90 2.13 4.30
CA GLY A 37 -2.97 2.19 5.76
C GLY A 37 -4.39 2.33 6.28
N ASP A 38 -5.18 3.19 5.63
CA ASP A 38 -6.58 3.40 5.99
C ASP A 38 -7.42 2.13 5.75
N ALA A 39 -7.19 1.46 4.61
CA ALA A 39 -7.91 0.23 4.28
C ALA A 39 -7.58 -0.89 5.25
N GLU A 40 -6.31 -1.03 5.64
CA GLU A 40 -5.90 -2.04 6.63
C GLU A 40 -6.52 -1.76 8.00
N SER A 41 -6.53 -0.50 8.42
CA SER A 41 -7.15 -0.11 9.68
C SER A 41 -8.64 -0.40 9.69
N ALA A 42 -9.33 -0.10 8.60
CA ALA A 42 -10.75 -0.38 8.46
C ALA A 42 -11.01 -1.88 8.49
N LEU A 43 -10.18 -2.67 7.80
CA LEU A 43 -10.31 -4.12 7.80
C LEU A 43 -10.19 -4.67 9.21
N ARG A 44 -9.19 -4.23 9.98
CA ARG A 44 -9.01 -4.68 11.36
C ARG A 44 -10.23 -4.37 12.23
N ARG A 45 -10.84 -3.19 12.06
CA ARG A 45 -12.04 -2.82 12.80
C ARG A 45 -13.21 -3.73 12.46
N TRP A 46 -13.37 -4.04 11.17
CA TRP A 46 -14.45 -4.94 10.75
C TRP A 46 -14.21 -6.37 11.21
N GLU A 47 -12.96 -6.84 11.20
CA GLU A 47 -12.60 -8.18 11.67
C GLU A 47 -12.89 -8.35 13.17
N SER A 48 -12.83 -7.27 13.93
CA SER A 48 -13.15 -7.28 15.37
C SER A 48 -14.64 -7.13 15.67
N SER A 49 -15.45 -6.95 14.65
CA SER A 49 -16.89 -6.70 14.77
C SER A 49 -17.67 -7.96 14.58
N ASP A 50 -18.81 -8.11 15.31
CA ASP A 50 -19.66 -9.30 15.22
C ASP A 50 -21.02 -9.01 14.57
N GLY A 51 -21.18 -7.83 13.96
CA GLY A 51 -22.45 -7.40 13.39
C GLY A 51 -22.78 -8.04 12.06
N PRO A 52 -24.07 -7.92 11.62
CA PRO A 52 -24.49 -8.35 10.28
C PRO A 52 -23.70 -7.59 9.21
N GLY A 53 -23.36 -8.28 8.12
CA GLY A 53 -22.63 -7.67 7.00
C GLY A 53 -21.14 -7.53 7.22
N THR A 54 -20.62 -7.94 8.39
CA THR A 54 -19.19 -7.89 8.70
C THR A 54 -18.35 -8.65 7.68
N ALA A 55 -18.77 -9.86 7.33
CA ALA A 55 -18.06 -10.71 6.37
C ALA A 55 -17.96 -10.02 5.00
N ALA A 56 -19.05 -9.41 4.53
CA ALA A 56 -19.08 -8.71 3.25
C ALA A 56 -18.12 -7.51 3.26
N ARG A 57 -18.10 -6.74 4.35
CA ARG A 57 -17.19 -5.60 4.48
C ARG A 57 -15.73 -6.04 4.48
N CYS A 58 -15.41 -7.14 5.17
CA CYS A 58 -14.06 -7.68 5.19
C CYS A 58 -13.60 -8.05 3.77
N VAL A 59 -14.47 -8.69 2.99
CA VAL A 59 -14.17 -9.04 1.60
C VAL A 59 -13.90 -7.79 0.77
N GLU A 60 -14.74 -6.76 0.92
CA GLU A 60 -14.56 -5.50 0.20
C GLU A 60 -13.21 -4.85 0.49
N TYR A 61 -12.83 -4.79 1.77
CA TYR A 61 -11.55 -4.17 2.15
C TYR A 61 -10.36 -5.00 1.72
N ARG A 62 -10.47 -6.33 1.73
CA ARG A 62 -9.39 -7.18 1.21
C ARG A 62 -9.18 -6.97 -0.28
N HIS A 63 -10.27 -6.82 -1.05
CA HIS A 63 -10.18 -6.51 -2.48
C HIS A 63 -9.54 -5.14 -2.71
N LEU A 64 -9.90 -4.15 -1.90
CA LEU A 64 -9.31 -2.82 -1.98
C LEU A 64 -7.80 -2.88 -1.72
N ILE A 65 -7.39 -3.61 -0.69
CA ILE A 65 -5.98 -3.77 -0.33
C ILE A 65 -5.22 -4.45 -1.48
N ASP A 66 -5.80 -5.50 -2.08
CA ASP A 66 -5.18 -6.19 -3.21
C ASP A 66 -4.96 -5.24 -4.39
N GLY A 67 -5.94 -4.39 -4.68
CA GLY A 67 -5.82 -3.39 -5.74
C GLY A 67 -4.76 -2.35 -5.44
N LEU A 68 -4.68 -1.88 -4.20
CA LEU A 68 -3.67 -0.92 -3.77
C LEU A 68 -2.28 -1.54 -3.83
N GLU A 69 -2.15 -2.80 -3.44
CA GLU A 69 -0.88 -3.53 -3.56
C GLU A 69 -0.42 -3.58 -5.02
N ALA A 70 -1.32 -3.89 -5.94
CA ALA A 70 -1.00 -3.94 -7.36
C ALA A 70 -0.51 -2.58 -7.88
N GLU A 71 -1.18 -1.50 -7.45
CA GLU A 71 -0.78 -0.14 -7.84
C GLU A 71 0.59 0.24 -7.26
N LEU A 72 0.84 -0.14 -6.01
CA LEU A 72 2.15 0.10 -5.39
C LEU A 72 3.26 -0.65 -6.14
N ARG A 73 3.03 -1.92 -6.48
CA ARG A 73 4.00 -2.72 -7.24
C ARG A 73 4.28 -2.10 -8.60
N GLN A 74 3.25 -1.63 -9.28
CA GLN A 74 3.42 -0.99 -10.57
C GLN A 74 4.27 0.28 -10.46
N SER A 75 3.99 1.12 -9.49
CA SER A 75 4.76 2.36 -9.25
C SER A 75 6.23 2.04 -8.94
N ILE A 76 6.47 1.02 -8.13
CA ILE A 76 7.83 0.59 -7.80
C ILE A 76 8.56 0.10 -9.06
N ASN A 77 7.89 -0.72 -9.86
CA ASN A 77 8.48 -1.26 -11.09
C ASN A 77 8.84 -0.14 -12.06
N GLU A 78 7.96 0.84 -12.23
CA GLU A 78 8.20 1.99 -13.10
C GLU A 78 9.38 2.83 -12.60
N TRP A 79 9.43 3.05 -11.29
CA TRP A 79 10.52 3.80 -10.68
C TRP A 79 11.86 3.08 -10.84
N GLN A 80 11.90 1.76 -10.65
CA GLN A 80 13.10 0.96 -10.80
C GLN A 80 13.58 0.96 -12.26
N ALA A 81 12.66 0.87 -13.21
CA ALA A 81 12.99 0.94 -14.63
C ALA A 81 13.60 2.30 -14.99
N SER A 82 13.03 3.38 -14.47
CA SER A 82 13.56 4.74 -14.70
C SER A 82 14.93 4.92 -14.08
N SER A 83 15.13 4.41 -12.86
CA SER A 83 16.42 4.49 -12.17
C SER A 83 17.50 3.71 -12.91
N ALA A 84 17.17 2.53 -13.42
CA ALA A 84 18.09 1.71 -14.21
C ALA A 84 18.54 2.44 -15.46
N ARG A 85 17.61 3.13 -16.14
CA ARG A 85 17.93 3.93 -17.32
C ARG A 85 18.83 5.12 -17.01
N ARG A 86 18.65 5.72 -15.85
CA ARG A 86 19.45 6.89 -15.43
C ARG A 86 20.86 6.50 -15.00
N SER A 87 21.07 5.24 -14.62
CA SER A 87 22.35 4.75 -14.12
C SER A 87 23.40 4.57 -15.23
N LYS A 88 23.06 4.79 -16.48
CA LYS A 88 24.00 4.73 -17.59
C LYS A 88 24.72 6.09 -17.79
#